data_3d197ec0d1dff5e9cff065bddb6c40a8
#
_entry.id   3d197ec0d1dff5e9cff065bddb6c40a8
#
_cell.length_a   1.000
_cell.length_b   1.000
_cell.length_c   1.000
_cell.angle_alpha   90.00
_cell.angle_beta   90.00
_cell.angle_gamma   90.00
#
_symmetry.space_group_name_H-M   'P 1'
#
loop_
_entity.id
_entity.type
_entity.pdbx_description
1 polymer ?
#
loop_
_entity_poly.entity_id
_entity_poly.type
_entity_poly.pdbx_seq_one_letter_code
_entity_poly.pdbx_strand_id
1 'polypeptide(L)'
;MAIKDWLAEDRPREKLLQRGSAALTDAELLAIFLRTGTPGKSAVDLARELLADFGSLKGLLDADQQRFCLGNGLGSAKYAQLQAVLEMAKRHFKEVLQRGNALTSPEITRAYLSAQLRGYSYEVFACLFLDNQHRVIQLDELFRGTIDGASVYPREVVKQALYHNAAAVIFAHNHPSGISEPSQADKQITEKLKQALALFDIRVLDHFIIGDGQPYSFAEHGLL
;
A
#
# COMPACT_ATOMS: atom_id res chain seq x y z
N MET A 1 31.13 9.91 13.69
CA MET A 1 31.58 8.56 14.12
C MET A 1 31.11 7.56 13.09
N ALA A 2 31.94 6.66 12.61
CA ALA A 2 31.50 5.65 11.63
C ALA A 2 30.65 4.57 12.32
N ILE A 3 29.63 4.03 11.64
CA ILE A 3 28.74 2.97 12.22
C ILE A 3 29.53 1.76 12.73
N LYS A 4 30.67 1.43 12.09
CA LYS A 4 31.57 0.35 12.56
C LYS A 4 32.14 0.55 13.96
N ASP A 5 32.17 1.81 14.43
CA ASP A 5 32.69 2.18 15.77
C ASP A 5 31.58 2.16 16.85
N TRP A 6 30.32 1.89 16.46
CA TRP A 6 29.21 1.76 17.39
C TRP A 6 29.23 0.38 18.08
N LEU A 7 28.54 0.26 19.21
CA LEU A 7 28.29 -1.04 19.82
C LEU A 7 27.57 -1.93 18.80
N ALA A 8 27.87 -3.22 18.75
CA ALA A 8 27.33 -4.14 17.76
C ALA A 8 25.79 -4.12 17.77
N GLU A 9 25.19 -4.08 18.95
CA GLU A 9 23.72 -4.05 19.16
C GLU A 9 23.04 -2.77 18.65
N ASP A 10 23.79 -1.68 18.45
CA ASP A 10 23.27 -0.40 17.95
C ASP A 10 23.47 -0.25 16.43
N ARG A 11 24.21 -1.14 15.79
CA ARG A 11 24.40 -1.11 14.34
C ARG A 11 23.13 -1.60 13.65
N PRO A 12 22.56 -0.85 12.68
CA PRO A 12 21.27 -1.17 12.11
C PRO A 12 21.12 -2.62 11.58
N ARG A 13 22.16 -3.17 10.94
CA ARG A 13 22.12 -4.55 10.41
C ARG A 13 22.08 -5.60 11.52
N GLU A 14 22.94 -5.46 12.49
CA GLU A 14 23.04 -6.33 13.67
C GLU A 14 21.76 -6.26 14.49
N LYS A 15 21.23 -5.03 14.69
CA LYS A 15 19.96 -4.79 15.37
C LYS A 15 18.79 -5.45 14.64
N LEU A 16 18.74 -5.35 13.28
CA LEU A 16 17.73 -6.05 12.47
C LEU A 16 17.80 -7.57 12.64
N LEU A 17 19.01 -8.14 12.58
CA LEU A 17 19.20 -9.60 12.68
C LEU A 17 18.88 -10.14 14.08
N GLN A 18 19.14 -9.37 15.14
CA GLN A 18 18.94 -9.81 16.52
C GLN A 18 17.53 -9.52 17.04
N ARG A 19 16.93 -8.40 16.66
CA ARG A 19 15.68 -7.87 17.24
C ARG A 19 14.52 -7.77 16.22
N GLY A 20 14.78 -8.09 14.96
CA GLY A 20 13.79 -7.97 13.88
C GLY A 20 13.60 -6.54 13.37
N SER A 21 12.88 -6.41 12.26
CA SER A 21 12.69 -5.12 11.56
C SER A 21 11.87 -4.12 12.37
N ALA A 22 10.93 -4.57 13.18
CA ALA A 22 10.07 -3.70 14.00
C ALA A 22 10.86 -2.91 15.08
N ALA A 23 12.07 -3.35 15.42
CA ALA A 23 12.92 -2.66 16.39
C ALA A 23 13.69 -1.46 15.78
N LEU A 24 13.66 -1.29 14.44
CA LEU A 24 14.39 -0.25 13.74
C LEU A 24 13.53 0.99 13.52
N THR A 25 14.17 2.15 13.61
CA THR A 25 13.60 3.41 13.15
C THR A 25 13.65 3.50 11.62
N ASP A 26 12.83 4.38 11.02
CA ASP A 26 12.86 4.65 9.58
C ASP A 26 14.27 5.02 9.08
N ALA A 27 15.02 5.80 9.86
CA ALA A 27 16.38 6.18 9.52
C ALA A 27 17.35 4.97 9.52
N GLU A 28 17.19 4.03 10.44
CA GLU A 28 17.99 2.81 10.48
C GLU A 28 17.64 1.86 9.32
N LEU A 29 16.35 1.71 8.98
CA LEU A 29 15.90 0.93 7.82
C LEU A 29 16.47 1.53 6.52
N LEU A 30 16.32 2.85 6.36
CA LEU A 30 16.85 3.56 5.20
C LEU A 30 18.38 3.48 5.13
N ALA A 31 19.09 3.53 6.26
CA ALA A 31 20.56 3.39 6.30
C ALA A 31 21.02 1.99 5.83
N ILE A 32 20.27 0.93 6.13
CA ILE A 32 20.55 -0.41 5.61
C ILE A 32 20.40 -0.44 4.09
N PHE A 33 19.35 0.19 3.55
CA PHE A 33 19.12 0.32 2.11
C PHE A 33 20.22 1.13 1.41
N LEU A 34 20.62 2.27 1.97
CA LEU A 34 21.65 3.15 1.45
C LEU A 34 23.04 2.48 1.45
N ARG A 35 23.33 1.59 2.39
CA ARG A 35 24.56 0.83 2.60
C ARG A 35 25.75 1.67 3.07
N THR A 36 25.93 2.86 2.53
CA THR A 36 27.04 3.78 2.83
C THR A 36 26.51 5.19 3.02
N GLY A 37 27.19 5.96 3.88
CA GLY A 37 26.98 7.40 3.99
C GLY A 37 27.75 8.16 2.90
N THR A 38 27.94 9.45 3.14
CA THR A 38 28.76 10.36 2.33
C THR A 38 29.99 10.81 3.14
N PRO A 39 31.01 11.45 2.54
CA PRO A 39 32.15 11.96 3.29
C PRO A 39 31.71 12.79 4.51
N GLY A 40 32.19 12.40 5.68
CA GLY A 40 31.86 13.06 6.96
C GLY A 40 30.53 12.67 7.61
N LYS A 41 29.68 11.85 6.96
CA LYS A 41 28.36 11.43 7.47
C LYS A 41 28.19 9.92 7.39
N SER A 42 27.67 9.32 8.46
CA SER A 42 27.29 7.91 8.44
C SER A 42 26.04 7.68 7.56
N ALA A 43 25.76 6.41 7.23
CA ALA A 43 24.53 6.08 6.50
C ALA A 43 23.27 6.45 7.29
N VAL A 44 23.30 6.41 8.62
CA VAL A 44 22.17 6.81 9.48
C VAL A 44 21.98 8.33 9.48
N ASP A 45 23.08 9.11 9.50
CA ASP A 45 23.01 10.57 9.42
C ASP A 45 22.45 10.99 8.05
N LEU A 46 22.93 10.38 6.97
CA LEU A 46 22.39 10.60 5.63
C LEU A 46 20.90 10.23 5.54
N ALA A 47 20.51 9.11 6.13
CA ALA A 47 19.11 8.69 6.16
C ALA A 47 18.21 9.70 6.88
N ARG A 48 18.66 10.25 8.03
CA ARG A 48 17.90 11.29 8.75
C ARG A 48 17.73 12.57 7.93
N GLU A 49 18.77 12.99 7.23
CA GLU A 49 18.69 14.16 6.35
C GLU A 49 17.72 13.94 5.20
N LEU A 50 17.78 12.77 4.55
CA LEU A 50 16.84 12.42 3.48
C LEU A 50 15.41 12.35 3.97
N LEU A 51 15.15 11.78 5.15
CA LEU A 51 13.81 11.76 5.74
C LEU A 51 13.29 13.17 6.06
N ALA A 52 14.17 14.09 6.48
CA ALA A 52 13.81 15.49 6.68
C ALA A 52 13.51 16.20 5.34
N ASP A 53 14.31 15.95 4.31
CA ASP A 53 14.17 16.51 2.96
C ASP A 53 12.89 16.06 2.25
N PHE A 54 12.52 14.79 2.40
CA PHE A 54 11.34 14.20 1.80
C PHE A 54 10.10 14.24 2.73
N GLY A 55 10.25 14.76 3.94
CA GLY A 55 9.20 14.88 4.96
C GLY A 55 8.88 13.58 5.70
N SER A 56 9.09 12.42 5.09
CA SER A 56 8.84 11.10 5.68
C SER A 56 9.45 9.98 4.85
N LEU A 57 9.46 8.76 5.40
CA LEU A 57 9.81 7.56 4.62
C LEU A 57 8.86 7.39 3.42
N LYS A 58 7.55 7.62 3.62
CA LYS A 58 6.55 7.60 2.54
C LYS A 58 6.90 8.60 1.45
N GLY A 59 7.17 9.86 1.79
CA GLY A 59 7.52 10.89 0.80
C GLY A 59 8.75 10.53 -0.04
N LEU A 60 9.73 9.84 0.56
CA LEU A 60 10.90 9.33 -0.16
C LEU A 60 10.56 8.16 -1.08
N LEU A 61 9.73 7.22 -0.62
CA LEU A 61 9.33 6.03 -1.38
C LEU A 61 8.42 6.35 -2.57
N ASP A 62 7.57 7.36 -2.43
CA ASP A 62 6.59 7.81 -3.43
C ASP A 62 7.19 8.83 -4.42
N ALA A 63 8.40 9.33 -4.16
CA ALA A 63 9.06 10.31 -5.03
C ALA A 63 9.30 9.76 -6.43
N ASP A 64 9.05 10.59 -7.44
CA ASP A 64 9.44 10.28 -8.81
C ASP A 64 10.98 10.25 -8.96
N GLN A 65 11.47 9.74 -10.09
CA GLN A 65 12.89 9.59 -10.34
C GLN A 65 13.63 10.94 -10.26
N GLN A 66 13.04 12.02 -10.75
CA GLN A 66 13.68 13.34 -10.79
C GLN A 66 13.85 13.86 -9.36
N ARG A 67 12.78 13.89 -8.58
CA ARG A 67 12.81 14.32 -7.17
C ARG A 67 13.72 13.43 -6.32
N PHE A 68 13.65 12.10 -6.50
CA PHE A 68 14.49 11.16 -5.76
C PHE A 68 15.98 11.40 -6.01
N CYS A 69 16.38 11.58 -7.28
CA CYS A 69 17.79 11.78 -7.64
C CYS A 69 18.36 13.14 -7.22
N LEU A 70 17.53 14.10 -6.79
CA LEU A 70 17.99 15.34 -6.17
C LEU A 70 18.48 15.13 -4.73
N GLY A 71 18.08 14.05 -4.08
CA GLY A 71 18.51 13.71 -2.72
C GLY A 71 20.02 13.41 -2.67
N ASN A 72 20.69 13.93 -1.64
CA ASN A 72 22.12 13.72 -1.46
C ASN A 72 22.46 12.23 -1.38
N GLY A 73 23.44 11.78 -2.18
CA GLY A 73 23.84 10.37 -2.26
C GLY A 73 22.82 9.42 -2.90
N LEU A 74 21.73 9.95 -3.47
CA LEU A 74 20.75 9.21 -4.25
C LEU A 74 21.02 9.37 -5.75
N GLY A 75 20.76 8.31 -6.51
CA GLY A 75 20.93 8.29 -7.96
C GLY A 75 20.04 7.24 -8.60
N SER A 76 20.01 7.17 -9.92
CA SER A 76 19.15 6.27 -10.69
C SER A 76 19.28 4.79 -10.29
N ALA A 77 20.47 4.33 -9.94
CA ALA A 77 20.69 2.96 -9.48
C ALA A 77 19.95 2.66 -8.16
N LYS A 78 20.01 3.58 -7.19
CA LYS A 78 19.28 3.43 -5.93
C LYS A 78 17.76 3.59 -6.13
N TYR A 79 17.35 4.47 -7.06
CA TYR A 79 15.94 4.58 -7.44
C TYR A 79 15.40 3.25 -8.01
N ALA A 80 16.12 2.68 -8.99
CA ALA A 80 15.75 1.39 -9.57
C ALA A 80 15.71 0.25 -8.53
N GLN A 81 16.69 0.21 -7.61
CA GLN A 81 16.71 -0.75 -6.51
C GLN A 81 15.48 -0.58 -5.60
N LEU A 82 15.13 0.67 -5.26
CA LEU A 82 13.96 0.96 -4.42
C LEU A 82 12.67 0.50 -5.09
N GLN A 83 12.46 0.88 -6.36
CA GLN A 83 11.27 0.48 -7.12
C GLN A 83 11.17 -1.05 -7.25
N ALA A 84 12.29 -1.74 -7.46
CA ALA A 84 12.32 -3.20 -7.50
C ALA A 84 11.92 -3.83 -6.16
N VAL A 85 12.37 -3.28 -5.02
CA VAL A 85 11.97 -3.77 -3.68
C VAL A 85 10.49 -3.56 -3.43
N LEU A 86 9.95 -2.38 -3.78
CA LEU A 86 8.52 -2.09 -3.65
C LEU A 86 7.67 -3.03 -4.50
N GLU A 87 8.08 -3.30 -5.73
CA GLU A 87 7.40 -4.23 -6.63
C GLU A 87 7.48 -5.68 -6.12
N MET A 88 8.64 -6.12 -5.59
CA MET A 88 8.76 -7.44 -4.97
C MET A 88 7.83 -7.59 -3.76
N ALA A 89 7.68 -6.57 -2.93
CA ALA A 89 6.75 -6.59 -1.80
C ALA A 89 5.29 -6.72 -2.28
N LYS A 90 4.88 -5.98 -3.32
CA LYS A 90 3.55 -6.11 -3.95
C LYS A 90 3.29 -7.53 -4.46
N ARG A 91 4.24 -8.12 -5.18
CA ARG A 91 4.12 -9.50 -5.70
C ARG A 91 4.07 -10.53 -4.57
N HIS A 92 4.87 -10.36 -3.54
CA HIS A 92 4.83 -11.24 -2.37
C HIS A 92 3.44 -11.25 -1.72
N PHE A 93 2.86 -10.07 -1.44
CA PHE A 93 1.51 -10.00 -0.88
C PHE A 93 0.45 -10.63 -1.81
N LYS A 94 0.54 -10.37 -3.13
CA LYS A 94 -0.36 -10.98 -4.11
C LYS A 94 -0.27 -12.52 -4.07
N GLU A 95 0.93 -13.08 -4.04
CA GLU A 95 1.14 -14.54 -4.01
C GLU A 95 0.59 -15.17 -2.72
N VAL A 96 0.79 -14.52 -1.58
CA VAL A 96 0.23 -14.98 -0.29
C VAL A 96 -1.30 -15.00 -0.35
N LEU A 97 -1.93 -13.95 -0.90
CA LEU A 97 -3.38 -13.86 -1.02
C LEU A 97 -3.97 -14.84 -2.05
N GLN A 98 -3.23 -15.15 -3.12
CA GLN A 98 -3.66 -16.17 -4.10
C GLN A 98 -3.63 -17.59 -3.54
N ARG A 99 -2.74 -17.88 -2.59
CA ARG A 99 -2.64 -19.19 -1.92
C ARG A 99 -3.52 -19.29 -0.68
N GLY A 100 -3.81 -18.17 -0.04
CA GLY A 100 -4.59 -18.05 1.18
C GLY A 100 -6.00 -17.53 0.95
N ASN A 101 -6.76 -17.43 2.02
CA ASN A 101 -8.09 -16.85 2.03
C ASN A 101 -7.98 -15.38 2.50
N ALA A 102 -8.48 -14.44 1.71
CA ALA A 102 -8.42 -13.01 2.01
C ALA A 102 -9.10 -12.66 3.35
N LEU A 103 -10.16 -13.40 3.74
CA LEU A 103 -10.84 -13.19 5.03
C LEU A 103 -10.05 -13.69 6.23
N THR A 104 -9.20 -14.72 6.05
CA THR A 104 -8.35 -15.24 7.15
C THR A 104 -7.07 -14.46 7.35
N SER A 105 -6.82 -13.46 6.47
CA SER A 105 -5.62 -12.62 6.51
C SER A 105 -5.98 -11.15 6.24
N PRO A 106 -6.83 -10.50 7.08
CA PRO A 106 -7.27 -9.11 6.84
C PRO A 106 -6.10 -8.15 6.79
N GLU A 107 -5.06 -8.37 7.60
CA GLU A 107 -3.87 -7.52 7.65
C GLU A 107 -3.08 -7.59 6.33
N ILE A 108 -2.96 -8.79 5.75
CA ILE A 108 -2.26 -8.99 4.47
C ILE A 108 -3.08 -8.37 3.33
N THR A 109 -4.40 -8.54 3.33
CA THR A 109 -5.30 -7.90 2.36
C THR A 109 -5.18 -6.38 2.43
N ARG A 110 -5.19 -5.82 3.63
CA ARG A 110 -5.03 -4.39 3.90
C ARG A 110 -3.67 -3.88 3.41
N ALA A 111 -2.60 -4.61 3.73
CA ALA A 111 -1.24 -4.27 3.29
C ALA A 111 -1.10 -4.33 1.75
N TYR A 112 -1.68 -5.36 1.12
CA TYR A 112 -1.69 -5.50 -0.33
C TYR A 112 -2.42 -4.34 -1.02
N LEU A 113 -3.66 -4.03 -0.60
CA LEU A 113 -4.45 -2.94 -1.18
C LEU A 113 -3.78 -1.57 -0.96
N SER A 114 -3.19 -1.36 0.23
CA SER A 114 -2.42 -0.15 0.51
C SER A 114 -1.21 -0.02 -0.41
N ALA A 115 -0.46 -1.10 -0.62
CA ALA A 115 0.71 -1.10 -1.50
C ALA A 115 0.34 -0.86 -2.97
N GLN A 116 -0.87 -1.25 -3.39
CA GLN A 116 -1.35 -1.02 -4.75
C GLN A 116 -1.85 0.41 -4.97
N LEU A 117 -2.58 0.99 -4.01
CA LEU A 117 -3.36 2.22 -4.23
C LEU A 117 -2.74 3.48 -3.63
N ARG A 118 -1.89 3.38 -2.61
CA ARG A 118 -1.38 4.55 -1.87
C ARG A 118 -0.52 5.51 -2.70
N GLY A 119 0.12 5.04 -3.77
CA GLY A 119 1.00 5.86 -4.62
C GLY A 119 0.29 6.75 -5.63
N TYR A 120 -1.04 6.66 -5.78
CA TYR A 120 -1.78 7.48 -6.73
C TYR A 120 -2.04 8.89 -6.19
N SER A 121 -1.73 9.90 -7.01
CA SER A 121 -2.05 11.32 -6.73
C SER A 121 -3.50 11.70 -7.06
N TYR A 122 -4.27 10.76 -7.58
CA TYR A 122 -5.70 10.88 -7.91
C TYR A 122 -6.45 9.70 -7.30
N GLU A 123 -7.77 9.82 -7.20
CA GLU A 123 -8.61 8.77 -6.65
C GLU A 123 -8.74 7.60 -7.62
N VAL A 124 -8.48 6.39 -7.15
CA VAL A 124 -8.65 5.14 -7.89
C VAL A 124 -9.59 4.25 -7.11
N PHE A 125 -10.65 3.79 -7.76
CA PHE A 125 -11.55 2.76 -7.23
C PHE A 125 -11.17 1.41 -7.83
N ALA A 126 -10.79 0.47 -6.98
CA ALA A 126 -10.38 -0.88 -7.34
C ALA A 126 -11.31 -1.93 -6.76
N CYS A 127 -11.37 -3.08 -7.42
CA CYS A 127 -12.13 -4.24 -6.99
C CYS A 127 -11.23 -5.48 -6.95
N LEU A 128 -11.15 -6.11 -5.78
CA LEU A 128 -10.49 -7.38 -5.57
C LEU A 128 -11.53 -8.49 -5.75
N PHE A 129 -11.39 -9.28 -6.81
CA PHE A 129 -12.28 -10.39 -7.15
C PHE A 129 -11.81 -11.67 -6.47
N LEU A 130 -12.75 -12.41 -5.89
CA LEU A 130 -12.48 -13.57 -5.06
C LEU A 130 -13.30 -14.78 -5.52
N ASP A 131 -12.72 -15.98 -5.42
CA ASP A 131 -13.44 -17.24 -5.63
C ASP A 131 -14.33 -17.60 -4.41
N ASN A 132 -15.02 -18.74 -4.49
CA ASN A 132 -15.89 -19.22 -3.42
C ASN A 132 -15.16 -19.61 -2.13
N GLN A 133 -13.84 -19.78 -2.18
CA GLN A 133 -12.95 -19.99 -1.03
C GLN A 133 -12.31 -18.68 -0.56
N HIS A 134 -12.74 -17.52 -1.09
CA HIS A 134 -12.21 -16.20 -0.83
C HIS A 134 -10.71 -16.04 -1.18
N ARG A 135 -10.20 -16.82 -2.13
CA ARG A 135 -8.87 -16.64 -2.68
C ARG A 135 -8.91 -15.57 -3.77
N VAL A 136 -7.85 -14.80 -3.83
CA VAL A 136 -7.75 -13.71 -4.82
C VAL A 136 -7.63 -14.29 -6.24
N ILE A 137 -8.58 -13.91 -7.08
CA ILE A 137 -8.54 -14.15 -8.53
C ILE A 137 -7.74 -13.04 -9.17
N GLN A 138 -8.20 -11.77 -8.99
CA GLN A 138 -7.61 -10.60 -9.62
C GLN A 138 -7.95 -9.33 -8.85
N LEU A 139 -7.08 -8.33 -8.95
CA LEU A 139 -7.36 -6.94 -8.56
C LEU A 139 -7.40 -6.10 -9.84
N ASP A 140 -8.50 -5.40 -10.07
CA ASP A 140 -8.63 -4.45 -11.17
C ASP A 140 -8.91 -3.04 -10.66
N GLU A 141 -8.23 -2.07 -11.25
CA GLU A 141 -8.55 -0.65 -11.10
C GLU A 141 -9.69 -0.33 -12.08
N LEU A 142 -10.88 -0.15 -11.55
CA LEU A 142 -12.09 -0.02 -12.38
C LEU A 142 -12.38 1.43 -12.78
N PHE A 143 -12.15 2.38 -11.86
CA PHE A 143 -12.46 3.78 -12.10
C PHE A 143 -11.32 4.65 -11.60
N ARG A 144 -11.08 5.74 -12.32
CA ARG A 144 -10.16 6.81 -11.94
C ARG A 144 -10.94 8.09 -11.86
N GLY A 145 -10.84 8.77 -10.72
CA GLY A 145 -11.51 10.03 -10.47
C GLY A 145 -10.64 11.24 -10.72
N THR A 146 -11.28 12.39 -10.77
CA THR A 146 -10.65 13.70 -10.59
C THR A 146 -10.66 14.05 -9.10
N ILE A 147 -10.13 15.23 -8.73
CA ILE A 147 -10.07 15.74 -7.34
C ILE A 147 -11.45 15.72 -6.64
N ASP A 148 -12.56 15.72 -7.40
CA ASP A 148 -13.94 15.73 -6.90
C ASP A 148 -14.60 14.33 -6.82
N GLY A 149 -13.83 13.25 -7.01
CA GLY A 149 -14.29 11.87 -6.89
C GLY A 149 -14.37 11.08 -8.19
N ALA A 150 -14.40 9.75 -8.07
CA ALA A 150 -14.57 8.83 -9.18
C ALA A 150 -16.06 8.49 -9.36
N SER A 151 -16.58 8.63 -10.59
CA SER A 151 -17.93 8.12 -10.91
C SER A 151 -17.86 6.60 -11.04
N VAL A 152 -18.34 5.89 -10.03
CA VAL A 152 -18.41 4.42 -10.01
C VAL A 152 -19.75 3.94 -10.56
N TYR A 153 -19.71 3.15 -11.62
CA TYR A 153 -20.91 2.63 -12.29
C TYR A 153 -21.14 1.16 -11.91
N PRO A 154 -22.23 0.82 -11.18
CA PRO A 154 -22.52 -0.55 -10.75
C PRO A 154 -22.51 -1.57 -11.90
N ARG A 155 -23.03 -1.22 -13.08
CA ARG A 155 -23.05 -2.11 -14.24
C ARG A 155 -21.66 -2.59 -14.67
N GLU A 156 -20.63 -1.71 -14.58
CA GLU A 156 -19.27 -2.08 -14.97
C GLU A 156 -18.62 -2.97 -13.90
N VAL A 157 -18.92 -2.73 -12.62
CA VAL A 157 -18.47 -3.60 -11.52
C VAL A 157 -19.07 -5.00 -11.65
N VAL A 158 -20.38 -5.10 -11.89
CA VAL A 158 -21.07 -6.38 -12.11
C VAL A 158 -20.49 -7.11 -13.33
N LYS A 159 -20.29 -6.40 -14.44
CA LYS A 159 -19.71 -6.97 -15.66
C LYS A 159 -18.33 -7.58 -15.41
N GLN A 160 -17.46 -6.88 -14.69
CA GLN A 160 -16.13 -7.39 -14.34
C GLN A 160 -16.20 -8.56 -13.35
N ALA A 161 -17.10 -8.51 -12.36
CA ALA A 161 -17.28 -9.60 -11.43
C ALA A 161 -17.74 -10.90 -12.13
N LEU A 162 -18.65 -10.79 -13.09
CA LEU A 162 -19.07 -11.91 -13.93
C LEU A 162 -17.95 -12.40 -14.86
N TYR A 163 -17.19 -11.48 -15.48
CA TYR A 163 -16.05 -11.83 -16.33
C TYR A 163 -14.98 -12.64 -15.58
N HIS A 164 -14.68 -12.27 -14.33
CA HIS A 164 -13.75 -13.00 -13.47
C HIS A 164 -14.36 -14.23 -12.80
N ASN A 165 -15.65 -14.52 -13.03
CA ASN A 165 -16.37 -15.57 -12.34
C ASN A 165 -16.21 -15.49 -10.81
N ALA A 166 -16.32 -14.28 -10.28
CA ALA A 166 -16.13 -14.00 -8.86
C ALA A 166 -17.33 -14.41 -8.03
N ALA A 167 -17.12 -15.06 -6.90
CA ALA A 167 -18.14 -15.37 -5.91
C ALA A 167 -18.27 -14.29 -4.82
N ALA A 168 -17.23 -13.49 -4.65
CA ALA A 168 -17.20 -12.37 -3.73
C ALA A 168 -16.23 -11.28 -4.22
N VAL A 169 -16.38 -10.08 -3.65
CA VAL A 169 -15.50 -8.94 -3.93
C VAL A 169 -15.14 -8.19 -2.65
N ILE A 170 -13.98 -7.55 -2.68
CA ILE A 170 -13.58 -6.50 -1.74
C ILE A 170 -13.30 -5.25 -2.55
N PHE A 171 -13.93 -4.13 -2.19
CA PHE A 171 -13.65 -2.83 -2.79
C PHE A 171 -12.48 -2.15 -2.08
N ALA A 172 -11.80 -1.31 -2.79
CA ALA A 172 -10.81 -0.40 -2.22
C ALA A 172 -10.73 0.88 -3.04
N HIS A 173 -10.57 2.02 -2.39
CA HIS A 173 -10.18 3.25 -3.06
C HIS A 173 -9.24 4.07 -2.18
N ASN A 174 -8.39 4.89 -2.80
CA ASN A 174 -7.49 5.77 -2.09
C ASN A 174 -8.08 7.18 -2.02
N HIS A 175 -7.81 7.85 -0.89
CA HIS A 175 -8.03 9.28 -0.74
C HIS A 175 -6.68 10.01 -0.83
N PRO A 176 -6.40 10.76 -1.91
CA PRO A 176 -5.17 11.54 -2.04
C PRO A 176 -4.98 12.59 -0.94
N SER A 177 -6.07 12.99 -0.27
CA SER A 177 -6.02 13.87 0.92
C SER A 177 -5.31 13.24 2.13
N GLY A 178 -5.10 11.92 2.13
CA GLY A 178 -4.56 11.17 3.25
C GLY A 178 -5.59 10.77 4.33
N ILE A 179 -6.81 11.29 4.28
CA ILE A 179 -7.88 11.01 5.25
C ILE A 179 -8.58 9.69 4.87
N SER A 180 -8.57 8.69 5.77
CA SER A 180 -9.18 7.38 5.51
C SER A 180 -10.65 7.25 5.95
N GLU A 181 -11.24 8.28 6.60
CA GLU A 181 -12.67 8.23 6.95
C GLU A 181 -13.55 8.24 5.70
N PRO A 182 -14.64 7.41 5.70
CA PRO A 182 -15.56 7.33 4.57
C PRO A 182 -16.43 8.57 4.48
N SER A 183 -16.55 9.14 3.28
CA SER A 183 -17.54 10.14 2.96
C SER A 183 -18.96 9.56 2.91
N GLN A 184 -19.97 10.40 2.87
CA GLN A 184 -21.34 9.97 2.66
C GLN A 184 -21.53 9.36 1.25
N ALA A 185 -20.79 9.84 0.26
CA ALA A 185 -20.80 9.30 -1.09
C ALA A 185 -20.24 7.86 -1.13
N ASP A 186 -19.17 7.58 -0.37
CA ASP A 186 -18.58 6.24 -0.26
C ASP A 186 -19.56 5.23 0.34
N LYS A 187 -20.29 5.64 1.37
CA LYS A 187 -21.33 4.80 1.98
C LYS A 187 -22.45 4.52 0.99
N GLN A 188 -22.91 5.53 0.26
CA GLN A 188 -23.99 5.38 -0.73
C GLN A 188 -23.59 4.49 -1.91
N ILE A 189 -22.37 4.67 -2.45
CA ILE A 189 -21.93 3.85 -3.58
C ILE A 189 -21.69 2.40 -3.15
N THR A 190 -21.16 2.17 -1.95
CA THR A 190 -20.97 0.83 -1.39
C THR A 190 -22.30 0.09 -1.30
N GLU A 191 -23.34 0.71 -0.77
CA GLU A 191 -24.66 0.11 -0.66
C GLU A 191 -25.28 -0.18 -2.04
N LYS A 192 -25.16 0.74 -3.01
CA LYS A 192 -25.62 0.52 -4.39
C LYS A 192 -24.91 -0.66 -5.06
N LEU A 193 -23.59 -0.78 -4.87
CA LEU A 193 -22.81 -1.87 -5.42
C LEU A 193 -23.18 -3.22 -4.77
N LYS A 194 -23.36 -3.24 -3.46
CA LYS A 194 -23.79 -4.40 -2.71
C LYS A 194 -25.15 -4.91 -3.23
N GLN A 195 -26.13 -4.01 -3.40
CA GLN A 195 -27.44 -4.36 -3.94
C GLN A 195 -27.36 -4.89 -5.38
N ALA A 196 -26.54 -4.26 -6.23
CA ALA A 196 -26.38 -4.69 -7.62
C ALA A 196 -25.72 -6.07 -7.74
N LEU A 197 -24.71 -6.36 -6.95
CA LEU A 197 -23.98 -7.64 -6.96
C LEU A 197 -24.78 -8.77 -6.32
N ALA A 198 -25.62 -8.46 -5.33
CA ALA A 198 -26.51 -9.45 -4.69
C ALA A 198 -27.52 -10.08 -5.67
N LEU A 199 -27.89 -9.37 -6.75
CA LEU A 199 -28.74 -9.92 -7.81
C LEU A 199 -28.09 -11.09 -8.58
N PHE A 200 -26.77 -11.25 -8.45
CA PHE A 200 -25.96 -12.27 -9.10
C PHE A 200 -25.28 -13.22 -8.08
N ASP A 201 -25.76 -13.23 -6.85
CA ASP A 201 -25.19 -14.03 -5.74
C ASP A 201 -23.72 -13.72 -5.44
N ILE A 202 -23.24 -12.52 -5.80
CA ILE A 202 -21.86 -12.06 -5.55
C ILE A 202 -21.84 -11.22 -4.27
N ARG A 203 -21.06 -11.66 -3.28
CA ARG A 203 -21.01 -11.01 -1.96
C ARG A 203 -19.97 -9.89 -1.94
N VAL A 204 -20.30 -8.76 -1.32
CA VAL A 204 -19.34 -7.72 -0.94
C VAL A 204 -18.85 -8.04 0.48
N LEU A 205 -17.56 -8.32 0.64
CA LEU A 205 -16.98 -8.74 1.93
C LEU A 205 -16.43 -7.57 2.73
N ASP A 206 -15.87 -6.56 2.04
CA ASP A 206 -15.37 -5.33 2.66
C ASP A 206 -15.27 -4.19 1.65
N HIS A 207 -15.07 -2.99 2.17
CA HIS A 207 -14.66 -1.81 1.41
C HIS A 207 -13.59 -1.06 2.22
N PHE A 208 -12.38 -0.96 1.66
CA PHE A 208 -11.26 -0.28 2.29
C PHE A 208 -11.06 1.12 1.72
N ILE A 209 -10.88 2.10 2.60
CA ILE A 209 -10.43 3.44 2.21
C ILE A 209 -8.97 3.59 2.61
N ILE A 210 -8.12 3.87 1.63
CA ILE A 210 -6.67 3.95 1.78
C ILE A 210 -6.26 5.42 1.90
N GLY A 211 -5.87 5.83 3.11
CA GLY A 211 -5.27 7.13 3.41
C GLY A 211 -3.80 6.99 3.81
N ASP A 212 -3.28 7.97 4.54
CA ASP A 212 -1.89 7.97 5.02
C ASP A 212 -1.67 7.02 6.21
N GLY A 213 -2.70 6.80 7.02
CA GLY A 213 -2.68 5.91 8.18
C GLY A 213 -3.09 4.48 7.86
N GLN A 214 -3.69 3.84 8.88
CA GLN A 214 -4.32 2.54 8.72
C GLN A 214 -5.56 2.67 7.82
N PRO A 215 -5.74 1.80 6.82
CA PRO A 215 -6.94 1.78 5.99
C PRO A 215 -8.21 1.58 6.81
N TYR A 216 -9.24 2.34 6.48
CA TYR A 216 -10.55 2.17 7.09
C TYR A 216 -11.29 0.99 6.45
N SER A 217 -11.81 0.07 7.24
CA SER A 217 -12.62 -1.07 6.80
C SER A 217 -14.09 -0.83 7.12
N PHE A 218 -14.96 -0.93 6.14
CA PHE A 218 -16.41 -0.83 6.34
C PHE A 218 -16.95 -1.99 7.16
N ALA A 219 -16.45 -3.22 6.94
CA ALA A 219 -16.89 -4.39 7.69
C ALA A 219 -16.54 -4.29 9.18
N GLU A 220 -15.32 -3.86 9.54
CA GLU A 220 -14.92 -3.68 10.94
C GLU A 220 -15.75 -2.61 11.67
N HIS A 221 -16.29 -1.63 10.93
CA HIS A 221 -17.10 -0.54 11.49
C HIS A 221 -18.61 -0.76 11.33
N GLY A 222 -19.03 -1.95 10.87
CA GLY A 222 -20.46 -2.30 10.75
C GLY A 222 -21.21 -1.48 9.69
N LEU A 223 -20.55 -1.08 8.61
CA LEU A 223 -21.11 -0.30 7.50
C LEU A 223 -21.45 -1.17 6.26
N LEU A 224 -21.34 -2.52 6.37
CA LEU A 224 -21.68 -3.48 5.32
C LEU A 224 -22.88 -4.33 5.66
#